data_5a2aa59062a4cdc61768f7967f370ccb
#
_entry.id   5a2aa59062a4cdc61768f7967f370ccb
#
_cell.length_a   1.000
_cell.length_b   1.000
_cell.length_c   1.000
_cell.angle_alpha   90.00
_cell.angle_beta   90.00
_cell.angle_gamma   90.00
#
_symmetry.space_group_name_H-M   'P 1'
#
loop_
_entity.id
_entity.type
_entity.pdbx_description
1 polymer ?
#
loop_
_entity_poly.entity_id
_entity_poly.type
_entity_poly.pdbx_seq_one_letter_code
_entity_poly.pdbx_strand_id
1 'polypeptide(L)'
;FRLITGEEQPDSGSVVIPKNYRIIYVQQHLEFTADTALSEGMRALPDHEQDHSWKVEKILAGLGFTEKDFHRHPKEFSGGLQVRLNLVKALVSEPDLLLLDEPTNFLDITSIRWIEQFLNNWPHELMLITHDRSFMDKLVTHTIGIHRRKLRKIAGNTGKYYDQIAQDEEVYEKTRVNDGRRRREIEQFISRFRAKARLANLVQSRIKTLKKMEKKDKLEQLKFLEFSFRSSPFPGKQTLTARNLTFSYDMRTPLIMDFSIIISAGEKICVVGKNGKGKTTLLKLLAGELTPQSGQIVYHPAVKKIFFEQTNVKSLVDARTVEVEILYSQPDVDRQQARDICGAMLFSGDEA
;
A
#
# COMPACT_ATOMS: atom_id res chain seq x y z
N PHE A 1 -13.52 -4.71 -4.93
CA PHE A 1 -14.32 -3.85 -5.82
C PHE A 1 -14.95 -4.63 -6.98
N ARG A 2 -14.27 -5.57 -7.60
CA ARG A 2 -14.78 -6.34 -8.77
C ARG A 2 -16.13 -7.02 -8.53
N LEU A 3 -16.43 -7.49 -7.31
CA LEU A 3 -17.75 -7.99 -6.95
C LEU A 3 -18.82 -6.90 -6.99
N ILE A 4 -18.48 -5.66 -6.62
CA ILE A 4 -19.42 -4.52 -6.62
C ILE A 4 -19.69 -4.05 -8.05
N THR A 5 -18.65 -4.03 -8.89
CA THR A 5 -18.79 -3.64 -10.32
C THR A 5 -19.39 -4.74 -11.19
N GLY A 6 -19.53 -5.98 -10.68
CA GLY A 6 -20.04 -7.12 -11.43
C GLY A 6 -19.02 -7.78 -12.37
N GLU A 7 -17.74 -7.38 -12.28
CA GLU A 7 -16.65 -8.04 -13.03
C GLU A 7 -16.38 -9.46 -12.52
N GLU A 8 -16.67 -9.71 -11.25
CA GLU A 8 -16.60 -11.03 -10.62
C GLU A 8 -17.95 -11.37 -9.98
N GLN A 9 -18.31 -12.63 -10.02
CA GLN A 9 -19.54 -13.12 -9.37
C GLN A 9 -19.22 -13.71 -8.00
N PRO A 10 -20.05 -13.46 -6.98
CA PRO A 10 -19.88 -14.09 -5.67
C PRO A 10 -20.25 -15.59 -5.74
N ASP A 11 -19.53 -16.45 -5.00
CA ASP A 11 -19.85 -17.88 -4.86
C ASP A 11 -21.23 -18.09 -4.22
N SER A 12 -21.66 -17.15 -3.40
CA SER A 12 -22.97 -17.16 -2.75
C SER A 12 -23.45 -15.76 -2.41
N GLY A 13 -24.76 -15.55 -2.35
CA GLY A 13 -25.37 -14.25 -2.13
C GLY A 13 -25.58 -13.46 -3.41
N SER A 14 -25.92 -12.18 -3.27
CA SER A 14 -26.16 -11.28 -4.40
C SER A 14 -25.76 -9.86 -4.05
N VAL A 15 -25.30 -9.11 -5.05
CA VAL A 15 -25.08 -7.67 -4.97
C VAL A 15 -26.30 -6.98 -5.59
N VAL A 16 -26.94 -6.09 -4.82
CA VAL A 16 -28.12 -5.35 -5.27
C VAL A 16 -27.74 -3.88 -5.40
N ILE A 17 -27.87 -3.37 -6.62
CA ILE A 17 -27.57 -1.96 -6.96
C ILE A 17 -28.89 -1.29 -7.37
N PRO A 18 -29.22 -0.10 -6.85
CA PRO A 18 -30.41 0.65 -7.28
C PRO A 18 -30.39 0.95 -8.78
N LYS A 19 -31.55 1.05 -9.40
CA LYS A 19 -31.65 1.48 -10.81
C LYS A 19 -31.09 2.91 -10.94
N ASN A 20 -30.32 3.13 -12.02
CA ASN A 20 -29.69 4.41 -12.36
C ASN A 20 -28.60 4.87 -11.38
N TYR A 21 -28.14 4.00 -10.47
CA TYR A 21 -27.04 4.29 -9.56
C TYR A 21 -25.70 4.05 -10.28
N ARG A 22 -24.96 5.12 -10.52
CA ARG A 22 -23.72 5.09 -11.29
C ARG A 22 -22.53 4.78 -10.39
N ILE A 23 -21.86 3.69 -10.66
CA ILE A 23 -20.63 3.28 -9.95
C ILE A 23 -19.46 3.45 -10.91
N ILE A 24 -18.44 4.17 -10.49
CA ILE A 24 -17.18 4.28 -11.21
C ILE A 24 -16.06 3.67 -10.38
N TYR A 25 -15.34 2.74 -10.99
CA TYR A 25 -14.14 2.13 -10.44
C TYR A 25 -12.92 2.58 -11.25
N VAL A 26 -11.95 3.20 -10.58
CA VAL A 26 -10.68 3.59 -11.20
C VAL A 26 -9.79 2.36 -11.31
N GLN A 27 -9.82 1.73 -12.47
CA GLN A 27 -9.01 0.55 -12.80
C GLN A 27 -7.59 0.92 -13.19
N GLN A 28 -6.68 -0.05 -13.06
CA GLN A 28 -5.30 0.08 -13.54
C GLN A 28 -5.16 -0.02 -15.07
N HIS A 29 -6.15 -0.57 -15.78
CA HIS A 29 -6.17 -0.62 -17.23
C HIS A 29 -6.49 0.76 -17.80
N LEU A 30 -5.56 1.24 -18.63
CA LEU A 30 -5.60 2.58 -19.19
C LEU A 30 -5.99 2.51 -20.67
N GLU A 31 -7.23 2.90 -20.98
CA GLU A 31 -7.71 3.07 -22.34
C GLU A 31 -8.01 4.53 -22.59
N PHE A 32 -7.35 5.07 -23.61
CA PHE A 32 -7.52 6.45 -24.05
C PHE A 32 -7.92 6.46 -25.53
N THR A 33 -9.00 7.14 -25.84
CA THR A 33 -9.61 7.16 -27.16
C THR A 33 -9.64 8.55 -27.80
N ALA A 34 -9.38 9.62 -27.02
CA ALA A 34 -9.33 10.98 -27.53
C ALA A 34 -7.91 11.41 -27.88
N ASP A 35 -7.81 12.44 -28.75
CA ASP A 35 -6.55 12.97 -29.24
C ASP A 35 -5.80 13.84 -28.22
N THR A 36 -6.52 14.37 -27.20
CA THR A 36 -5.92 15.23 -26.17
C THR A 36 -6.39 14.83 -24.78
N ALA A 37 -5.60 15.16 -23.76
CA ALA A 37 -5.95 14.93 -22.37
C ALA A 37 -7.25 15.65 -21.97
N LEU A 38 -7.45 16.88 -22.45
CA LEU A 38 -8.66 17.64 -22.21
C LEU A 38 -9.87 16.96 -22.83
N SER A 39 -9.79 16.58 -24.11
CA SER A 39 -10.88 15.87 -24.80
C SER A 39 -11.19 14.52 -24.18
N GLU A 40 -10.18 13.81 -23.66
CA GLU A 40 -10.38 12.54 -22.96
C GLU A 40 -11.16 12.74 -21.64
N GLY A 41 -10.86 13.81 -20.92
CA GLY A 41 -11.61 14.19 -19.72
C GLY A 41 -13.04 14.67 -20.04
N MET A 42 -13.22 15.44 -21.10
CA MET A 42 -14.53 15.93 -21.52
C MET A 42 -15.50 14.81 -21.92
N ARG A 43 -15.01 13.72 -22.51
CA ARG A 43 -15.84 12.53 -22.79
C ARG A 43 -16.43 11.86 -21.56
N ALA A 44 -15.84 12.10 -20.41
CA ALA A 44 -16.31 11.54 -19.15
C ALA A 44 -17.31 12.46 -18.41
N LEU A 45 -17.50 13.69 -18.89
CA LEU A 45 -18.52 14.59 -18.33
C LEU A 45 -19.93 13.99 -18.50
N PRO A 46 -20.85 14.25 -17.56
CA PRO A 46 -22.27 13.97 -17.73
C PRO A 46 -22.84 14.65 -18.99
N ASP A 47 -23.82 14.03 -19.65
CA ASP A 47 -24.39 14.53 -20.90
C ASP A 47 -24.87 15.99 -20.83
N HIS A 48 -25.36 16.42 -19.69
CA HIS A 48 -25.88 17.78 -19.46
C HIS A 48 -24.77 18.81 -19.18
N GLU A 49 -23.50 18.39 -19.13
CA GLU A 49 -22.35 19.23 -18.78
C GLU A 49 -21.23 19.18 -19.83
N GLN A 50 -21.51 18.68 -21.03
CA GLN A 50 -20.52 18.54 -22.11
C GLN A 50 -19.80 19.85 -22.49
N ASP A 51 -20.38 21.00 -22.19
CA ASP A 51 -19.79 22.32 -22.44
C ASP A 51 -18.88 22.83 -21.31
N HIS A 52 -18.79 22.11 -20.18
CA HIS A 52 -18.05 22.55 -18.99
C HIS A 52 -16.57 22.13 -19.01
N SER A 53 -15.79 22.53 -20.05
CA SER A 53 -14.37 22.24 -20.13
C SER A 53 -13.58 22.68 -18.88
N TRP A 54 -13.99 23.78 -18.27
CA TRP A 54 -13.34 24.33 -17.07
C TRP A 54 -13.32 23.36 -15.88
N LYS A 55 -14.33 22.47 -15.74
CA LYS A 55 -14.31 21.40 -14.71
C LYS A 55 -13.17 20.44 -14.94
N VAL A 56 -12.97 20.01 -16.19
CA VAL A 56 -11.90 19.11 -16.59
C VAL A 56 -10.54 19.77 -16.37
N GLU A 57 -10.39 21.00 -16.84
CA GLU A 57 -9.15 21.80 -16.70
C GLU A 57 -8.77 21.97 -15.22
N LYS A 58 -9.74 22.27 -14.34
CA LYS A 58 -9.53 22.40 -12.89
C LYS A 58 -9.00 21.12 -12.27
N ILE A 59 -9.56 19.96 -12.64
CA ILE A 59 -9.15 18.66 -12.11
C ILE A 59 -7.79 18.25 -12.69
N LEU A 60 -7.56 18.47 -14.00
CA LEU A 60 -6.25 18.25 -14.63
C LEU A 60 -5.15 19.06 -13.92
N ALA A 61 -5.36 20.37 -13.77
CA ALA A 61 -4.40 21.25 -13.07
C ALA A 61 -4.15 20.79 -11.63
N GLY A 62 -5.20 20.42 -10.90
CA GLY A 62 -5.10 19.91 -9.53
C GLY A 62 -4.28 18.63 -9.41
N LEU A 63 -4.37 17.76 -10.42
CA LEU A 63 -3.57 16.53 -10.52
C LEU A 63 -2.20 16.73 -11.16
N GLY A 64 -1.77 17.99 -11.36
CA GLY A 64 -0.41 18.34 -11.74
C GLY A 64 -0.13 18.37 -13.24
N PHE A 65 -1.16 18.39 -14.08
CA PHE A 65 -1.02 18.68 -15.51
C PHE A 65 -0.82 20.18 -15.71
N THR A 66 0.02 20.53 -16.66
CA THR A 66 0.21 21.93 -17.11
C THR A 66 -0.75 22.24 -18.27
N GLU A 67 -1.02 23.52 -18.54
CA GLU A 67 -1.86 23.93 -19.69
C GLU A 67 -1.37 23.34 -21.01
N LYS A 68 -0.05 23.20 -21.19
CA LYS A 68 0.54 22.56 -22.36
C LYS A 68 0.15 21.09 -22.48
N ASP A 69 0.00 20.39 -21.35
CA ASP A 69 -0.35 18.98 -21.31
C ASP A 69 -1.83 18.76 -21.68
N PHE A 70 -2.70 19.75 -21.50
CA PHE A 70 -4.13 19.62 -21.86
C PHE A 70 -4.35 19.25 -23.33
N HIS A 71 -3.46 19.74 -24.20
CA HIS A 71 -3.54 19.53 -25.65
C HIS A 71 -2.64 18.41 -26.17
N ARG A 72 -1.95 17.69 -25.29
CA ARG A 72 -1.10 16.56 -25.65
C ARG A 72 -1.89 15.28 -25.73
N HIS A 73 -1.42 14.37 -26.59
CA HIS A 73 -2.02 13.05 -26.72
C HIS A 73 -1.76 12.19 -25.45
N PRO A 74 -2.78 11.51 -24.89
CA PRO A 74 -2.64 10.71 -23.67
C PRO A 74 -1.51 9.67 -23.69
N LYS A 75 -1.23 9.08 -24.85
CA LYS A 75 -0.14 8.08 -25.00
C LYS A 75 1.28 8.65 -24.89
N GLU A 76 1.42 9.96 -25.02
CA GLU A 76 2.72 10.64 -24.84
C GLU A 76 3.11 10.85 -23.37
N PHE A 77 2.17 10.63 -22.46
CA PHE A 77 2.41 10.81 -21.06
C PHE A 77 3.17 9.61 -20.46
N SER A 78 3.93 9.89 -19.41
CA SER A 78 4.46 8.83 -18.55
C SER A 78 3.34 8.00 -17.92
N GLY A 79 3.59 6.74 -17.59
CA GLY A 79 2.59 5.88 -16.96
C GLY A 79 1.92 6.52 -15.73
N GLY A 80 2.68 7.27 -14.92
CA GLY A 80 2.12 8.00 -13.79
C GLY A 80 1.13 9.12 -14.17
N LEU A 81 1.38 9.85 -15.24
CA LEU A 81 0.43 10.85 -15.77
C LEU A 81 -0.79 10.20 -16.42
N GLN A 82 -0.61 9.06 -17.06
CA GLN A 82 -1.74 8.30 -17.61
C GLN A 82 -2.68 7.81 -16.51
N VAL A 83 -2.14 7.28 -15.40
CA VAL A 83 -2.95 6.91 -14.22
C VAL A 83 -3.72 8.11 -13.67
N ARG A 84 -3.07 9.29 -13.59
CA ARG A 84 -3.74 10.53 -13.17
C ARG A 84 -4.85 10.95 -14.12
N LEU A 85 -4.64 10.81 -15.42
CA LEU A 85 -5.67 11.12 -16.43
C LEU A 85 -6.89 10.20 -16.28
N ASN A 86 -6.68 8.92 -15.98
CA ASN A 86 -7.76 8.01 -15.67
C ASN A 86 -8.54 8.43 -14.42
N LEU A 87 -7.83 8.91 -13.39
CA LEU A 87 -8.46 9.49 -12.20
C LEU A 87 -9.26 10.76 -12.54
N VAL A 88 -8.76 11.64 -13.44
CA VAL A 88 -9.52 12.80 -13.95
C VAL A 88 -10.86 12.35 -14.52
N LYS A 89 -10.87 11.34 -15.39
CA LYS A 89 -12.10 10.79 -16.00
C LYS A 89 -13.11 10.37 -14.94
N ALA A 90 -12.66 9.66 -13.92
CA ALA A 90 -13.54 9.21 -12.84
C ALA A 90 -14.11 10.36 -11.99
N LEU A 91 -13.29 11.36 -11.68
CA LEU A 91 -13.72 12.51 -10.87
C LEU A 91 -14.68 13.44 -11.62
N VAL A 92 -14.44 13.62 -12.92
CA VAL A 92 -15.27 14.47 -13.80
C VAL A 92 -16.66 13.88 -14.05
N SER A 93 -16.75 12.55 -14.05
CA SER A 93 -18.03 11.86 -14.35
C SER A 93 -19.07 11.96 -13.23
N GLU A 94 -18.71 12.49 -12.05
CA GLU A 94 -19.60 12.70 -10.89
C GLU A 94 -20.48 11.47 -10.59
N PRO A 95 -19.89 10.28 -10.31
CA PRO A 95 -20.68 9.08 -10.01
C PRO A 95 -21.38 9.17 -8.64
N ASP A 96 -22.42 8.37 -8.46
CA ASP A 96 -23.09 8.20 -7.16
C ASP A 96 -22.21 7.44 -6.17
N LEU A 97 -21.40 6.47 -6.66
CA LEU A 97 -20.38 5.78 -5.88
C LEU A 97 -19.04 5.77 -6.61
N LEU A 98 -18.05 6.36 -6.00
CA LEU A 98 -16.68 6.37 -6.48
C LEU A 98 -15.85 5.31 -5.74
N LEU A 99 -15.27 4.37 -6.50
CA LEU A 99 -14.38 3.32 -5.99
C LEU A 99 -12.94 3.65 -6.39
N LEU A 100 -12.10 3.92 -5.40
CA LEU A 100 -10.68 4.26 -5.59
C LEU A 100 -9.78 3.21 -4.97
N ASP A 101 -8.90 2.64 -5.77
CA ASP A 101 -7.89 1.68 -5.35
C ASP A 101 -6.50 2.31 -5.48
N GLU A 102 -5.84 2.54 -4.33
CA GLU A 102 -4.53 3.18 -4.23
C GLU A 102 -4.39 4.50 -5.02
N PRO A 103 -5.32 5.47 -4.87
CA PRO A 103 -5.33 6.68 -5.69
C PRO A 103 -4.15 7.61 -5.44
N THR A 104 -3.42 7.44 -4.34
CA THR A 104 -2.23 8.23 -3.99
C THR A 104 -0.97 7.76 -4.70
N ASN A 105 -0.99 6.57 -5.30
CA ASN A 105 0.13 6.06 -6.07
C ASN A 105 0.44 6.99 -7.25
N PHE A 106 1.73 7.23 -7.48
CA PHE A 106 2.24 8.12 -8.53
C PHE A 106 1.90 9.61 -8.38
N LEU A 107 1.22 10.02 -7.29
CA LEU A 107 0.98 11.43 -6.98
C LEU A 107 2.16 12.03 -6.22
N ASP A 108 2.42 13.30 -6.46
CA ASP A 108 3.30 14.09 -5.60
C ASP A 108 2.52 14.73 -4.45
N ILE A 109 3.25 15.28 -3.48
CA ILE A 109 2.64 15.82 -2.26
C ILE A 109 1.62 16.93 -2.53
N THR A 110 1.79 17.69 -3.61
CA THR A 110 0.85 18.77 -3.98
C THR A 110 -0.44 18.19 -4.54
N SER A 111 -0.34 17.19 -5.40
CA SER A 111 -1.49 16.48 -5.97
C SER A 111 -2.23 15.65 -4.89
N ILE A 112 -1.50 15.05 -3.93
CA ILE A 112 -2.13 14.35 -2.79
C ILE A 112 -2.95 15.33 -1.95
N ARG A 113 -2.41 16.51 -1.62
CA ARG A 113 -3.14 17.52 -0.86
C ARG A 113 -4.37 18.04 -1.61
N TRP A 114 -4.24 18.21 -2.91
CA TRP A 114 -5.34 18.66 -3.75
C TRP A 114 -6.47 17.61 -3.80
N ILE A 115 -6.16 16.34 -4.05
CA ILE A 115 -7.17 15.27 -4.09
C ILE A 115 -7.80 15.04 -2.72
N GLU A 116 -7.04 15.16 -1.63
CA GLU A 116 -7.55 15.11 -0.27
C GLU A 116 -8.63 16.19 -0.05
N GLN A 117 -8.32 17.44 -0.42
CA GLN A 117 -9.27 18.54 -0.31
C GLN A 117 -10.48 18.36 -1.24
N PHE A 118 -10.27 17.86 -2.45
CA PHE A 118 -11.34 17.57 -3.41
C PHE A 118 -12.29 16.50 -2.90
N LEU A 119 -11.77 15.38 -2.41
CA LEU A 119 -12.57 14.27 -1.89
C LEU A 119 -13.25 14.58 -0.56
N ASN A 120 -12.68 15.43 0.28
CA ASN A 120 -13.36 15.92 1.50
C ASN A 120 -14.64 16.72 1.18
N ASN A 121 -14.69 17.38 0.03
CA ASN A 121 -15.84 18.11 -0.45
C ASN A 121 -16.72 17.29 -1.43
N TRP A 122 -16.41 16.00 -1.60
CA TRP A 122 -17.17 15.11 -2.48
C TRP A 122 -18.57 14.87 -1.93
N PRO A 123 -19.64 15.17 -2.70
CA PRO A 123 -21.00 15.13 -2.17
C PRO A 123 -21.63 13.73 -2.17
N HIS A 124 -21.01 12.77 -2.85
CA HIS A 124 -21.55 11.43 -3.05
C HIS A 124 -20.75 10.37 -2.27
N GLU A 125 -21.12 9.11 -2.41
CA GLU A 125 -20.46 8.00 -1.74
C GLU A 125 -19.06 7.74 -2.30
N LEU A 126 -18.15 7.46 -1.37
CA LEU A 126 -16.76 7.11 -1.67
C LEU A 126 -16.36 5.81 -0.96
N MET A 127 -15.76 4.89 -1.69
CA MET A 127 -15.09 3.74 -1.10
C MET A 127 -13.62 3.75 -1.55
N LEU A 128 -12.72 3.73 -0.58
CA LEU A 128 -11.29 3.93 -0.78
C LEU A 128 -10.50 2.76 -0.23
N ILE A 129 -9.55 2.24 -1.01
CA ILE A 129 -8.49 1.34 -0.55
C ILE A 129 -7.18 2.11 -0.67
N THR A 130 -6.41 2.17 0.42
CA THR A 130 -5.06 2.75 0.40
C THR A 130 -4.23 2.28 1.57
N HIS A 131 -2.91 2.26 1.41
CA HIS A 131 -1.95 2.01 2.47
C HIS A 131 -1.55 3.29 3.22
N ASP A 132 -1.88 4.47 2.70
CA ASP A 132 -1.65 5.76 3.37
C ASP A 132 -2.74 6.05 4.41
N ARG A 133 -2.45 5.71 5.67
CA ARG A 133 -3.36 5.95 6.79
C ARG A 133 -3.66 7.42 7.00
N SER A 134 -2.68 8.31 6.80
CA SER A 134 -2.87 9.75 6.97
C SER A 134 -3.89 10.29 5.98
N PHE A 135 -3.84 9.83 4.75
CA PHE A 135 -4.79 10.18 3.71
C PHE A 135 -6.18 9.59 4.01
N MET A 136 -6.23 8.30 4.34
CA MET A 136 -7.46 7.59 4.65
C MET A 136 -8.22 8.23 5.82
N ASP A 137 -7.55 8.44 6.96
CA ASP A 137 -8.18 8.90 8.22
C ASP A 137 -8.75 10.33 8.13
N LYS A 138 -8.31 11.12 7.15
CA LYS A 138 -8.86 12.46 6.89
C LYS A 138 -10.14 12.45 6.06
N LEU A 139 -10.39 11.39 5.29
CA LEU A 139 -11.49 11.30 4.33
C LEU A 139 -12.65 10.44 4.84
N VAL A 140 -12.33 9.35 5.57
CA VAL A 140 -13.32 8.31 5.83
C VAL A 140 -14.16 8.59 7.10
N THR A 141 -15.45 8.32 6.99
CA THR A 141 -16.36 8.29 8.12
C THR A 141 -16.51 6.89 8.72
N HIS A 142 -16.23 5.87 7.93
CA HIS A 142 -16.31 4.47 8.31
C HIS A 142 -15.12 3.70 7.78
N THR A 143 -14.63 2.75 8.57
CA THR A 143 -13.57 1.82 8.15
C THR A 143 -14.14 0.43 7.98
N ILE A 144 -13.87 -0.21 6.84
CA ILE A 144 -14.19 -1.61 6.58
C ILE A 144 -12.88 -2.40 6.62
N GLY A 145 -12.81 -3.35 7.51
CA GLY A 145 -11.66 -4.24 7.57
C GLY A 145 -12.05 -5.70 7.33
N ILE A 146 -11.14 -6.42 6.71
CA ILE A 146 -11.22 -7.86 6.52
C ILE A 146 -10.34 -8.52 7.58
N HIS A 147 -10.99 -9.18 8.54
CA HIS A 147 -10.27 -9.88 9.60
C HIS A 147 -10.84 -11.29 9.77
N ARG A 148 -9.99 -12.31 9.68
CA ARG A 148 -10.39 -13.73 9.81
C ARG A 148 -11.54 -14.14 8.90
N ARG A 149 -11.45 -13.77 7.62
CA ARG A 149 -12.46 -14.04 6.58
C ARG A 149 -13.83 -13.40 6.86
N LYS A 150 -13.88 -12.42 7.78
CA LYS A 150 -15.09 -11.66 8.08
C LYS A 150 -14.87 -10.19 7.76
N LEU A 151 -15.84 -9.59 7.12
CA LEU A 151 -15.91 -8.17 6.88
C LEU A 151 -16.58 -7.47 8.08
N ARG A 152 -15.97 -6.40 8.56
CA ARG A 152 -16.54 -5.53 9.60
C ARG A 152 -16.51 -4.08 9.15
N LYS A 153 -17.65 -3.41 9.23
CA LYS A 153 -17.78 -1.96 9.03
C LYS A 153 -17.90 -1.31 10.42
N ILE A 154 -17.01 -0.38 10.73
CA ILE A 154 -16.95 0.34 12.00
C ILE A 154 -17.00 1.83 11.70
N ALA A 155 -17.82 2.58 12.43
CA ALA A 155 -17.86 4.04 12.34
C ALA A 155 -16.59 4.65 12.99
N GLY A 156 -15.83 5.39 12.21
CA GLY A 156 -14.59 6.04 12.61
C GLY A 156 -13.42 5.69 11.72
N ASN A 157 -12.28 6.21 12.11
CA ASN A 157 -11.00 6.05 11.42
C ASN A 157 -10.33 4.69 11.67
N THR A 158 -9.16 4.49 11.06
CA THR A 158 -8.38 3.25 11.20
C THR A 158 -7.96 2.97 12.63
N GLY A 159 -7.67 4.00 13.44
CA GLY A 159 -7.33 3.83 14.86
C GLY A 159 -8.45 3.13 15.63
N LYS A 160 -9.68 3.65 15.54
CA LYS A 160 -10.86 3.02 16.17
C LYS A 160 -11.09 1.59 15.69
N TYR A 161 -10.85 1.33 14.41
CA TYR A 161 -10.95 -0.03 13.87
C TYR A 161 -9.97 -0.97 14.56
N TYR A 162 -8.69 -0.60 14.66
CA TYR A 162 -7.68 -1.46 15.30
C TYR A 162 -7.92 -1.65 16.79
N ASP A 163 -8.35 -0.60 17.50
CA ASP A 163 -8.71 -0.70 18.91
C ASP A 163 -9.86 -1.71 19.13
N GLN A 164 -10.88 -1.67 18.28
CA GLN A 164 -11.99 -2.61 18.35
C GLN A 164 -11.55 -4.05 18.03
N ILE A 165 -10.70 -4.25 17.04
CA ILE A 165 -10.16 -5.57 16.72
C ILE A 165 -9.32 -6.11 17.87
N ALA A 166 -8.49 -5.29 18.50
CA ALA A 166 -7.68 -5.69 19.65
C ALA A 166 -8.57 -6.14 20.85
N GLN A 167 -9.64 -5.39 21.12
CA GLN A 167 -10.61 -5.76 22.17
C GLN A 167 -11.31 -7.08 21.84
N ASP A 168 -11.75 -7.27 20.60
CA ASP A 168 -12.41 -8.50 20.16
C ASP A 168 -11.47 -9.71 20.24
N GLU A 169 -10.19 -9.54 19.91
CA GLU A 169 -9.18 -10.59 20.05
C GLU A 169 -8.92 -10.95 21.49
N GLU A 170 -8.85 -9.97 22.39
CA GLU A 170 -8.72 -10.22 23.82
C GLU A 170 -9.91 -11.02 24.37
N VAL A 171 -11.14 -10.63 24.01
CA VAL A 171 -12.36 -11.33 24.42
C VAL A 171 -12.39 -12.76 23.85
N TYR A 172 -12.03 -12.91 22.58
CA TYR A 172 -11.96 -14.21 21.93
C TYR A 172 -10.96 -15.13 22.65
N GLU A 173 -9.75 -14.63 22.95
CA GLU A 173 -8.70 -15.43 23.60
C GLU A 173 -9.11 -15.82 25.03
N LYS A 174 -9.68 -14.90 25.81
CA LYS A 174 -10.26 -15.20 27.12
C LYS A 174 -11.32 -16.30 27.03
N THR A 175 -12.21 -16.18 26.05
CA THR A 175 -13.29 -17.18 25.82
C THR A 175 -12.71 -18.52 25.40
N ARG A 176 -11.72 -18.55 24.49
CA ARG A 176 -11.02 -19.76 24.06
C ARG A 176 -10.37 -20.51 25.20
N VAL A 177 -9.65 -19.77 26.06
CA VAL A 177 -8.99 -20.36 27.24
C VAL A 177 -10.03 -20.96 28.20
N ASN A 178 -11.11 -20.24 28.50
CA ASN A 178 -12.18 -20.69 29.36
C ASN A 178 -12.90 -21.93 28.79
N ASP A 179 -13.25 -21.91 27.50
CA ASP A 179 -13.86 -23.03 26.81
C ASP A 179 -12.92 -24.26 26.79
N GLY A 180 -11.62 -24.04 26.59
CA GLY A 180 -10.60 -25.07 26.64
C GLY A 180 -10.45 -25.71 28.05
N ARG A 181 -10.56 -24.89 29.09
CA ARG A 181 -10.57 -25.38 30.49
C ARG A 181 -11.82 -26.23 30.76
N ARG A 182 -13.00 -25.69 30.46
CA ARG A 182 -14.28 -26.35 30.61
C ARG A 182 -14.35 -27.69 29.84
N ARG A 183 -13.82 -27.69 28.62
CA ARG A 183 -13.75 -28.90 27.79
C ARG A 183 -12.88 -29.97 28.45
N ARG A 184 -11.71 -29.63 28.96
CA ARG A 184 -10.83 -30.56 29.71
C ARG A 184 -11.49 -31.12 30.97
N GLU A 185 -12.20 -30.29 31.73
CA GLU A 185 -12.96 -30.74 32.88
C GLU A 185 -14.05 -31.77 32.50
N ILE A 186 -14.77 -31.53 31.42
CA ILE A 186 -15.79 -32.46 30.92
C ILE A 186 -15.13 -33.77 30.43
N GLU A 187 -14.03 -33.70 29.70
CA GLU A 187 -13.27 -34.85 29.22
C GLU A 187 -12.75 -35.72 30.40
N GLN A 188 -12.19 -35.06 31.42
CA GLN A 188 -11.75 -35.74 32.63
C GLN A 188 -12.91 -36.40 33.40
N PHE A 189 -14.07 -35.74 33.47
CA PHE A 189 -15.26 -36.29 34.07
C PHE A 189 -15.74 -37.55 33.31
N ILE A 190 -15.84 -37.46 31.99
CA ILE A 190 -16.22 -38.59 31.15
C ILE A 190 -15.25 -39.77 31.32
N SER A 191 -13.93 -39.51 31.28
CA SER A 191 -12.91 -40.54 31.46
C SER A 191 -13.02 -41.23 32.81
N ARG A 192 -13.19 -40.45 33.92
CA ARG A 192 -13.28 -40.98 35.29
C ARG A 192 -14.53 -41.80 35.56
N PHE A 193 -15.66 -41.47 34.92
CA PHE A 193 -16.95 -42.05 35.27
C PHE A 193 -17.58 -42.91 34.17
N ARG A 194 -16.92 -43.09 33.01
CA ARG A 194 -17.42 -43.83 31.85
C ARG A 194 -17.84 -45.28 32.18
N ALA A 195 -17.14 -45.94 33.09
CA ALA A 195 -17.40 -47.33 33.44
C ALA A 195 -18.46 -47.52 34.56
N LYS A 196 -18.96 -46.42 35.18
CA LYS A 196 -19.92 -46.50 36.29
C LYS A 196 -21.37 -46.46 35.79
N ALA A 197 -22.06 -47.61 35.78
CA ALA A 197 -23.45 -47.72 35.26
C ALA A 197 -24.41 -46.71 35.91
N ARG A 198 -24.29 -46.44 37.22
CA ARG A 198 -25.11 -45.45 37.93
C ARG A 198 -25.03 -44.01 37.37
N LEU A 199 -23.95 -43.67 36.69
CA LEU A 199 -23.71 -42.33 36.14
C LEU A 199 -23.84 -42.28 34.63
N ALA A 200 -24.30 -43.34 33.97
CA ALA A 200 -24.37 -43.44 32.52
C ALA A 200 -25.13 -42.27 31.87
N ASN A 201 -26.30 -41.90 32.40
CA ASN A 201 -27.09 -40.79 31.90
C ASN A 201 -26.38 -39.44 32.01
N LEU A 202 -25.66 -39.21 33.09
CA LEU A 202 -24.88 -37.97 33.33
C LEU A 202 -23.68 -37.91 32.39
N VAL A 203 -22.99 -39.05 32.18
CA VAL A 203 -21.88 -39.14 31.20
C VAL A 203 -22.37 -38.89 29.80
N GLN A 204 -23.52 -39.47 29.39
CA GLN A 204 -24.13 -39.24 28.07
C GLN A 204 -24.51 -37.77 27.87
N SER A 205 -25.07 -37.10 28.87
CA SER A 205 -25.35 -35.67 28.85
C SER A 205 -24.06 -34.84 28.63
N ARG A 206 -22.98 -35.19 29.35
CA ARG A 206 -21.69 -34.51 29.19
C ARG A 206 -21.05 -34.74 27.81
N ILE A 207 -21.16 -35.92 27.25
CA ILE A 207 -20.74 -36.24 25.87
C ILE A 207 -21.50 -35.37 24.86
N LYS A 208 -22.83 -35.23 25.01
CA LYS A 208 -23.64 -34.35 24.15
C LYS A 208 -23.21 -32.90 24.27
N THR A 209 -22.90 -32.41 25.48
CA THR A 209 -22.37 -31.07 25.71
C THR A 209 -21.02 -30.89 25.01
N LEU A 210 -20.12 -31.86 25.16
CA LEU A 210 -18.77 -31.82 24.53
C LEU A 210 -18.85 -31.76 23.00
N LYS A 211 -19.78 -32.56 22.40
CA LYS A 211 -20.00 -32.53 20.94
C LYS A 211 -20.56 -31.20 20.41
N LYS A 212 -21.31 -30.47 21.24
CA LYS A 212 -21.84 -29.14 20.88
C LYS A 212 -20.83 -28.00 21.08
N MET A 213 -19.77 -28.22 21.85
CA MET A 213 -18.72 -27.23 22.07
C MET A 213 -17.83 -27.17 20.83
N GLU A 214 -17.88 -26.05 20.11
CA GLU A 214 -16.95 -25.77 19.03
C GLU A 214 -15.52 -25.65 19.58
N LYS A 215 -14.57 -26.28 18.88
CA LYS A 215 -13.15 -26.15 19.18
C LYS A 215 -12.67 -24.82 18.59
N LYS A 216 -12.40 -23.85 19.43
CA LYS A 216 -11.82 -22.58 19.00
C LYS A 216 -10.32 -22.74 18.82
N ASP A 217 -9.83 -22.42 17.62
CA ASP A 217 -8.41 -22.47 17.32
C ASP A 217 -7.68 -21.33 18.00
N LYS A 218 -6.40 -21.57 18.29
CA LYS A 218 -5.51 -20.53 18.81
C LYS A 218 -5.40 -19.41 17.76
N LEU A 219 -5.42 -18.16 18.21
CA LEU A 219 -5.15 -17.03 17.33
C LEU A 219 -3.77 -17.20 16.73
N GLU A 220 -3.68 -17.17 15.41
CA GLU A 220 -2.40 -17.00 14.75
C GLU A 220 -1.81 -15.65 15.19
N GLN A 221 -0.61 -15.69 15.73
CA GLN A 221 0.11 -14.46 16.03
C GLN A 221 0.44 -13.76 14.71
N LEU A 222 0.06 -12.50 14.60
CA LEU A 222 0.49 -11.68 13.48
C LEU A 222 2.02 -11.64 13.50
N LYS A 223 2.64 -12.20 12.47
CA LYS A 223 4.07 -12.09 12.27
C LYS A 223 4.36 -10.66 11.85
N PHE A 224 5.19 -9.97 12.60
CA PHE A 224 5.69 -8.64 12.23
C PHE A 224 7.03 -8.79 11.52
N LEU A 225 7.32 -7.85 10.62
CA LEU A 225 8.65 -7.71 10.06
C LEU A 225 9.62 -7.29 11.18
N GLU A 226 10.45 -8.22 11.64
CA GLU A 226 11.49 -7.96 12.64
C GLU A 226 12.86 -8.21 12.02
N PHE A 227 13.49 -7.14 11.61
CA PHE A 227 14.87 -7.19 11.16
C PHE A 227 15.66 -6.00 11.72
N SER A 228 16.96 -6.20 11.91
CA SER A 228 17.88 -5.16 12.32
C SER A 228 19.08 -5.13 11.40
N PHE A 229 19.52 -3.93 11.06
CA PHE A 229 20.76 -3.78 10.32
C PHE A 229 21.96 -3.93 11.28
N ARG A 230 22.98 -4.69 10.85
CA ARG A 230 24.25 -4.72 11.55
C ARG A 230 24.96 -3.38 11.34
N SER A 231 24.91 -2.51 12.34
CA SER A 231 25.59 -1.21 12.28
C SER A 231 26.97 -1.31 12.92
N SER A 232 27.99 -0.79 12.27
CA SER A 232 29.26 -0.50 12.90
C SER A 232 29.29 0.97 13.35
N PRO A 233 29.95 1.30 14.47
CA PRO A 233 30.13 2.70 14.84
C PRO A 233 30.82 3.48 13.71
N PHE A 234 30.24 4.60 13.32
CA PHE A 234 30.82 5.43 12.27
C PHE A 234 31.88 6.35 12.86
N PRO A 235 33.13 6.32 12.34
CA PRO A 235 34.28 7.02 12.94
C PRO A 235 34.30 8.54 12.61
N GLY A 236 33.43 9.04 11.75
CA GLY A 236 33.43 10.40 11.24
C GLY A 236 32.19 11.21 11.63
N LYS A 237 32.29 12.53 11.49
CA LYS A 237 31.13 13.44 11.66
C LYS A 237 30.31 13.57 10.38
N GLN A 238 30.97 13.57 9.21
CA GLN A 238 30.35 13.76 7.90
C GLN A 238 30.44 12.46 7.08
N THR A 239 29.34 12.02 6.53
CA THR A 239 29.25 10.81 5.69
C THR A 239 29.47 11.15 4.23
N LEU A 240 28.91 12.28 3.78
CA LEU A 240 28.96 12.71 2.39
C LEU A 240 29.03 14.25 2.33
N THR A 241 29.83 14.75 1.40
CA THR A 241 29.83 16.16 1.03
C THR A 241 29.70 16.28 -0.49
N ALA A 242 28.68 16.98 -0.94
CA ALA A 242 28.49 17.35 -2.34
C ALA A 242 28.65 18.87 -2.48
N ARG A 243 29.37 19.33 -3.50
CA ARG A 243 29.61 20.73 -3.75
C ARG A 243 29.39 21.12 -5.20
N ASN A 244 28.60 22.17 -5.40
CA ASN A 244 28.33 22.81 -6.68
C ASN A 244 27.91 21.84 -7.79
N LEU A 245 27.07 20.85 -7.44
CA LEU A 245 26.61 19.85 -8.38
C LEU A 245 25.67 20.47 -9.41
N THR A 246 26.00 20.28 -10.69
CA THR A 246 25.13 20.61 -11.81
C THR A 246 24.95 19.39 -12.67
N PHE A 247 23.70 19.14 -13.08
CA PHE A 247 23.36 17.99 -13.91
C PHE A 247 22.18 18.28 -14.85
N SER A 248 22.31 17.79 -16.07
CA SER A 248 21.27 17.79 -17.10
C SER A 248 21.35 16.49 -17.91
N TYR A 249 20.20 15.98 -18.40
CA TYR A 249 20.18 14.84 -19.30
C TYR A 249 20.47 15.26 -20.76
N ASP A 250 20.04 16.45 -21.15
CA ASP A 250 20.06 16.95 -22.53
C ASP A 250 21.14 18.02 -22.81
N MET A 251 21.96 18.34 -21.81
CA MET A 251 22.97 19.43 -21.83
C MET A 251 22.42 20.85 -22.08
N ARG A 252 21.13 21.00 -22.27
CA ARG A 252 20.52 22.30 -22.57
C ARG A 252 19.82 22.93 -21.36
N THR A 253 19.10 22.09 -20.61
CA THR A 253 18.29 22.54 -19.47
C THR A 253 18.79 21.86 -18.19
N PRO A 254 19.49 22.58 -17.31
CA PRO A 254 19.96 21.97 -16.07
C PRO A 254 18.77 21.56 -15.18
N LEU A 255 18.74 20.29 -14.81
CA LEU A 255 17.75 19.73 -13.89
C LEU A 255 18.14 20.01 -12.43
N ILE A 256 19.44 20.01 -12.16
CA ILE A 256 20.05 20.36 -10.87
C ILE A 256 21.13 21.37 -11.18
N MET A 257 21.13 22.50 -10.47
CA MET A 257 22.08 23.60 -10.69
C MET A 257 22.66 24.07 -9.36
N ASP A 258 23.99 24.09 -9.30
CA ASP A 258 24.78 24.60 -8.17
C ASP A 258 24.31 24.03 -6.79
N PHE A 259 24.00 22.76 -6.74
CA PHE A 259 23.52 22.13 -5.53
C PHE A 259 24.67 21.69 -4.63
N SER A 260 24.61 22.09 -3.37
CA SER A 260 25.59 21.70 -2.35
C SER A 260 24.89 21.20 -1.09
N ILE A 261 25.40 20.11 -0.52
CA ILE A 261 24.87 19.50 0.71
C ILE A 261 25.98 18.78 1.47
N ILE A 262 25.91 18.84 2.78
CA ILE A 262 26.70 18.01 3.69
C ILE A 262 25.75 17.11 4.45
N ILE A 263 26.05 15.81 4.49
CA ILE A 263 25.27 14.83 5.25
C ILE A 263 26.13 14.34 6.40
N SER A 264 25.64 14.55 7.61
CA SER A 264 26.32 14.14 8.84
C SER A 264 25.91 12.73 9.27
N ALA A 265 26.70 12.12 10.13
CA ALA A 265 26.40 10.81 10.68
C ALA A 265 25.09 10.85 11.49
N GLY A 266 24.19 9.91 11.21
CA GLY A 266 22.89 9.78 11.88
C GLY A 266 21.79 10.69 11.34
N GLU A 267 22.07 11.60 10.38
CA GLU A 267 21.02 12.41 9.75
C GLU A 267 20.09 11.57 8.90
N LYS A 268 18.80 11.89 8.96
CA LYS A 268 17.73 11.32 8.13
C LYS A 268 17.12 12.44 7.29
N ILE A 269 17.34 12.41 5.98
CA ILE A 269 16.96 13.48 5.07
C ILE A 269 15.81 13.02 4.17
N CYS A 270 14.75 13.81 4.11
CA CYS A 270 13.65 13.61 3.17
C CYS A 270 13.74 14.61 2.03
N VAL A 271 13.71 14.11 0.78
CA VAL A 271 13.69 14.95 -0.42
C VAL A 271 12.26 15.10 -0.92
N VAL A 272 11.71 16.29 -0.86
CA VAL A 272 10.34 16.62 -1.27
C VAL A 272 10.32 17.50 -2.50
N GLY A 273 9.27 17.42 -3.30
CA GLY A 273 9.07 18.25 -4.50
C GLY A 273 8.08 17.60 -5.49
N LYS A 274 7.65 18.40 -6.47
CA LYS A 274 6.76 17.93 -7.55
C LYS A 274 7.41 16.81 -8.37
N ASN A 275 6.58 16.00 -9.03
CA ASN A 275 7.07 14.98 -9.95
C ASN A 275 7.82 15.63 -11.13
N GLY A 276 8.83 14.92 -11.65
CA GLY A 276 9.69 15.43 -12.74
C GLY A 276 10.71 16.48 -12.33
N LYS A 277 10.80 16.89 -11.06
CA LYS A 277 11.76 17.91 -10.58
C LYS A 277 13.11 17.34 -10.14
N GLY A 278 13.47 16.14 -10.57
CA GLY A 278 14.80 15.60 -10.39
C GLY A 278 15.10 14.94 -9.03
N LYS A 279 14.09 14.62 -8.20
CA LYS A 279 14.30 13.95 -6.90
C LYS A 279 15.12 12.65 -7.03
N THR A 280 14.69 11.75 -7.89
CA THR A 280 15.38 10.48 -8.15
C THR A 280 16.75 10.71 -8.78
N THR A 281 16.88 11.69 -9.67
CA THR A 281 18.15 12.08 -10.28
C THR A 281 19.14 12.58 -9.22
N LEU A 282 18.68 13.40 -8.27
CA LEU A 282 19.52 13.84 -7.14
C LEU A 282 20.00 12.65 -6.32
N LEU A 283 19.12 11.73 -5.97
CA LEU A 283 19.51 10.52 -5.23
C LEU A 283 20.51 9.66 -6.01
N LYS A 284 20.32 9.47 -7.32
CA LYS A 284 21.27 8.77 -8.18
C LYS A 284 22.65 9.44 -8.27
N LEU A 285 22.68 10.77 -8.33
CA LEU A 285 23.93 11.52 -8.24
C LEU A 285 24.60 11.29 -6.88
N LEU A 286 23.86 11.44 -5.78
CA LEU A 286 24.37 11.23 -4.43
C LEU A 286 24.73 9.76 -4.16
N ALA A 287 24.18 8.79 -4.86
CA ALA A 287 24.59 7.38 -4.83
C ALA A 287 25.85 7.11 -5.68
N GLY A 288 26.16 7.99 -6.62
CA GLY A 288 27.27 7.82 -7.57
C GLY A 288 26.92 6.96 -8.79
N GLU A 289 25.62 6.76 -9.05
CA GLU A 289 25.11 6.07 -10.26
C GLU A 289 25.10 6.99 -11.50
N LEU A 290 25.02 8.31 -11.26
CA LEU A 290 25.14 9.33 -12.28
C LEU A 290 26.35 10.20 -11.99
N THR A 291 27.05 10.61 -13.07
CA THR A 291 28.18 11.54 -12.97
C THR A 291 27.67 12.97 -13.18
N PRO A 292 27.92 13.91 -12.26
CA PRO A 292 27.56 15.31 -12.46
C PRO A 292 28.38 15.95 -13.58
N GLN A 293 27.80 16.95 -14.26
CA GLN A 293 28.51 17.74 -15.29
C GLN A 293 29.54 18.68 -14.66
N SER A 294 29.24 19.21 -13.48
CA SER A 294 30.18 19.97 -12.66
C SER A 294 29.97 19.73 -11.19
N GLY A 295 30.94 20.08 -10.37
CA GLY A 295 30.96 19.82 -8.94
C GLY A 295 31.56 18.47 -8.60
N GLN A 296 31.55 18.15 -7.31
CA GLN A 296 32.12 16.89 -6.81
C GLN A 296 31.34 16.34 -5.64
N ILE A 297 31.37 15.01 -5.51
CA ILE A 297 30.80 14.28 -4.39
C ILE A 297 31.92 13.51 -3.71
N VAL A 298 32.11 13.76 -2.42
CA VAL A 298 33.12 13.12 -1.60
C VAL A 298 32.44 12.32 -0.50
N TYR A 299 32.74 11.04 -0.41
CA TYR A 299 32.25 10.15 0.64
C TYR A 299 33.36 9.91 1.66
N HIS A 300 32.98 9.76 2.89
CA HIS A 300 33.94 9.26 3.90
C HIS A 300 34.35 7.81 3.56
N PRO A 301 35.64 7.43 3.68
CA PRO A 301 36.12 6.09 3.28
C PRO A 301 35.40 4.92 3.94
N ALA A 302 34.87 5.10 5.15
CA ALA A 302 34.14 4.07 5.88
C ALA A 302 32.65 3.94 5.46
N VAL A 303 32.16 4.77 4.52
CA VAL A 303 30.75 4.71 4.07
C VAL A 303 30.54 3.57 3.10
N LYS A 304 29.62 2.66 3.44
CA LYS A 304 29.05 1.70 2.50
C LYS A 304 27.73 2.24 1.97
N LYS A 305 27.59 2.38 0.67
CA LYS A 305 26.41 2.91 0.00
C LYS A 305 25.49 1.79 -0.43
N ILE A 306 24.20 1.98 -0.24
CA ILE A 306 23.17 1.14 -0.85
C ILE A 306 22.13 2.09 -1.43
N PHE A 307 21.72 1.83 -2.66
CA PHE A 307 20.64 2.54 -3.33
C PHE A 307 19.45 1.60 -3.57
N PHE A 308 18.30 1.96 -3.04
CA PHE A 308 17.05 1.19 -3.21
C PHE A 308 16.10 1.97 -4.12
N GLU A 309 15.81 1.41 -5.28
CA GLU A 309 14.89 1.98 -6.27
C GLU A 309 13.50 1.33 -6.23
N GLN A 310 12.51 2.09 -6.68
CA GLN A 310 11.12 1.61 -6.80
C GLN A 310 10.96 0.44 -7.79
N THR A 311 11.89 0.25 -8.73
CA THR A 311 11.83 -0.71 -9.84
C THR A 311 13.00 -1.70 -9.88
N ASN A 312 13.52 -2.11 -8.74
CA ASN A 312 14.63 -3.08 -8.69
C ASN A 312 14.27 -4.49 -9.18
N VAL A 313 13.00 -4.76 -9.50
CA VAL A 313 12.53 -6.06 -10.03
C VAL A 313 13.29 -6.50 -11.30
N LYS A 314 13.78 -5.55 -12.10
CA LYS A 314 14.53 -5.85 -13.34
C LYS A 314 15.91 -6.45 -13.09
N SER A 315 16.45 -6.38 -11.89
CA SER A 315 17.74 -6.95 -11.51
C SER A 315 17.63 -8.37 -10.95
N LEU A 316 16.43 -8.85 -10.68
CA LEU A 316 16.17 -10.19 -10.18
C LEU A 316 16.11 -11.19 -11.35
N VAL A 317 16.63 -12.40 -11.12
CA VAL A 317 16.59 -13.47 -12.10
C VAL A 317 15.36 -14.34 -11.86
N ASP A 318 14.40 -14.32 -12.77
CA ASP A 318 13.10 -15.02 -12.64
C ASP A 318 13.19 -16.52 -12.31
N ALA A 319 14.30 -17.16 -12.67
CA ALA A 319 14.50 -18.59 -12.42
C ALA A 319 15.07 -18.91 -11.02
N ARG A 320 15.33 -17.91 -10.18
CA ARG A 320 15.90 -18.09 -8.84
C ARG A 320 14.88 -17.92 -7.76
N THR A 321 14.96 -18.77 -6.72
CA THR A 321 14.20 -18.55 -5.48
C THR A 321 14.78 -17.37 -4.70
N VAL A 322 14.02 -16.85 -3.74
CA VAL A 322 14.45 -15.74 -2.88
C VAL A 322 15.70 -16.13 -2.08
N GLU A 323 15.76 -17.35 -1.53
CA GLU A 323 16.94 -17.89 -0.83
C GLU A 323 18.17 -17.83 -1.73
N VAL A 324 18.04 -18.30 -2.97
CA VAL A 324 19.14 -18.35 -3.94
C VAL A 324 19.60 -16.95 -4.35
N GLU A 325 18.67 -16.02 -4.57
CA GLU A 325 19.02 -14.64 -4.95
C GLU A 325 19.78 -13.93 -3.81
N ILE A 326 19.39 -14.16 -2.54
CA ILE A 326 20.12 -13.63 -1.38
C ILE A 326 21.55 -14.21 -1.31
N LEU A 327 21.72 -15.51 -1.54
CA LEU A 327 23.04 -16.15 -1.56
C LEU A 327 23.96 -15.56 -2.63
N TYR A 328 23.42 -15.22 -3.81
CA TYR A 328 24.18 -14.59 -4.88
C TYR A 328 24.44 -13.09 -4.68
N SER A 329 23.71 -12.44 -3.77
CA SER A 329 23.86 -11.00 -3.54
C SER A 329 25.19 -10.63 -2.86
N GLN A 330 25.72 -11.51 -1.99
CA GLN A 330 26.96 -11.28 -1.25
C GLN A 330 27.72 -12.60 -1.01
N PRO A 331 29.05 -12.63 -1.25
CA PRO A 331 29.86 -13.85 -1.08
C PRO A 331 29.92 -14.40 0.35
N ASP A 332 29.70 -13.52 1.34
CA ASP A 332 29.85 -13.85 2.77
C ASP A 332 28.54 -14.32 3.43
N VAL A 333 27.44 -14.45 2.67
CA VAL A 333 26.15 -14.92 3.18
C VAL A 333 26.09 -16.44 3.05
N ASP A 334 25.99 -17.13 4.18
CA ASP A 334 25.73 -18.56 4.19
C ASP A 334 24.23 -18.89 4.03
N ARG A 335 23.94 -20.17 3.79
CA ARG A 335 22.58 -20.63 3.53
C ARG A 335 21.64 -20.44 4.73
N GLN A 336 22.17 -20.55 5.95
CA GLN A 336 21.37 -20.32 7.16
C GLN A 336 21.01 -18.83 7.28
N GLN A 337 21.94 -17.94 7.04
CA GLN A 337 21.72 -16.49 7.04
C GLN A 337 20.72 -16.09 5.95
N ALA A 338 20.79 -16.68 4.76
CA ALA A 338 19.81 -16.43 3.70
C ALA A 338 18.39 -16.81 4.13
N ARG A 339 18.22 -17.96 4.77
CA ARG A 339 16.93 -18.40 5.34
C ARG A 339 16.45 -17.53 6.48
N ASP A 340 17.33 -17.10 7.35
CA ASP A 340 16.99 -16.17 8.43
C ASP A 340 16.50 -14.82 7.87
N ILE A 341 17.10 -14.33 6.79
CA ILE A 341 16.66 -13.12 6.08
C ILE A 341 15.29 -13.36 5.43
N CYS A 342 15.09 -14.49 4.74
CA CYS A 342 13.78 -14.86 4.20
C CYS A 342 12.70 -14.87 5.31
N GLY A 343 12.97 -15.54 6.43
CA GLY A 343 12.07 -15.60 7.56
C GLY A 343 11.77 -14.23 8.18
N ALA A 344 12.79 -13.37 8.32
CA ALA A 344 12.64 -12.00 8.81
C ALA A 344 11.77 -11.15 7.87
N MET A 345 11.79 -11.43 6.56
CA MET A 345 10.96 -10.79 5.53
C MET A 345 9.63 -11.51 5.29
N LEU A 346 9.27 -12.47 6.18
CA LEU A 346 8.03 -13.25 6.18
C LEU A 346 7.88 -14.25 5.03
N PHE A 347 8.92 -14.51 4.25
CA PHE A 347 8.91 -15.64 3.31
C PHE A 347 9.02 -16.95 4.09
N SER A 348 8.17 -17.93 3.78
CA SER A 348 8.13 -19.22 4.47
C SER A 348 7.82 -20.38 3.53
N GLY A 349 8.43 -21.54 3.77
CA GLY A 349 8.18 -22.74 3.00
C GLY A 349 8.51 -22.56 1.52
N ASP A 350 7.53 -22.84 0.66
CA ASP A 350 7.68 -22.77 -0.80
C ASP A 350 7.79 -21.34 -1.37
N GLU A 351 7.62 -20.31 -0.53
CA GLU A 351 7.75 -18.90 -0.94
C GLU A 351 9.21 -18.41 -0.88
N ALA A 352 10.10 -19.15 -0.24
CA ALA A 352 11.51 -18.81 -0.08
C ALA A 352 12.39 -19.49 -1.12
#